data_a81d5d3e4982596845bdf0d6f96f9f07
#
_entry.id   a81d5d3e4982596845bdf0d6f96f9f07
#
_cell.length_a   1.000
_cell.length_b   1.000
_cell.length_c   1.000
_cell.angle_alpha   90.00
_cell.angle_beta   90.00
_cell.angle_gamma   90.00
#
_symmetry.space_group_name_H-M   'P 1'
#
loop_
_entity.id
_entity.type
_entity.pdbx_description
1 polymer ?
#
loop_
_entity_poly.entity_id
_entity_poly.type
_entity_poly.pdbx_seq_one_letter_code
_entity_poly.pdbx_strand_id
1 'polypeptide(L)'
;VGKNGWQFEEVYEEIQQKYLQKKVHILGYLSGKSLVNLYNLAEAFVFPSVYEGFGIPPLEAMMCGCPVVASYSSSIPEVVGDSALLIDPKSAESIASAMLKIIKDEELAEKLTNKGLQQAKKFSWEKSSKELLNIFKSL
;
A
#
# COMPACT_ATOMS: atom_id res chain seq x y z
N VAL A 1 6.94 -6.72 -4.74
CA VAL A 1 7.62 -5.79 -5.67
C VAL A 1 8.53 -4.88 -4.86
N GLY A 2 9.71 -4.57 -5.38
CA GLY A 2 10.70 -3.70 -4.76
C GLY A 2 12.11 -4.24 -4.92
N LYS A 3 13.11 -3.44 -4.53
CA LYS A 3 14.50 -3.92 -4.43
C LYS A 3 14.67 -4.72 -3.15
N ASN A 4 15.59 -5.69 -3.17
CA ASN A 4 15.99 -6.37 -1.96
C ASN A 4 16.56 -5.36 -0.96
N GLY A 5 15.97 -5.31 0.22
CA GLY A 5 16.39 -4.44 1.31
C GLY A 5 17.35 -5.15 2.27
N TRP A 6 17.40 -4.68 3.50
CA TRP A 6 18.15 -5.32 4.59
C TRP A 6 17.42 -6.60 5.04
N GLN A 7 18.15 -7.68 5.30
CA GLN A 7 17.63 -8.97 5.81
C GLN A 7 16.58 -9.62 4.88
N PHE A 8 16.72 -9.47 3.56
CA PHE A 8 15.79 -10.04 2.60
C PHE A 8 15.89 -11.58 2.49
N GLU A 9 16.99 -12.14 2.92
CA GLU A 9 17.26 -13.58 2.87
C GLU A 9 16.20 -14.39 3.61
N GLU A 10 15.75 -13.91 4.77
CA GLU A 10 14.70 -14.56 5.57
C GLU A 10 13.40 -14.78 4.79
N VAL A 11 13.04 -13.84 3.91
CA VAL A 11 11.84 -13.96 3.06
C VAL A 11 11.97 -15.11 2.07
N TYR A 12 13.14 -15.27 1.46
CA TYR A 12 13.40 -16.37 0.52
C TYR A 12 13.42 -17.72 1.24
N GLU A 13 14.01 -17.79 2.42
CA GLU A 13 14.02 -19.00 3.24
C GLU A 13 12.60 -19.42 3.65
N GLU A 14 11.76 -18.49 4.10
CA GLU A 14 10.35 -18.75 4.44
C GLU A 14 9.56 -19.26 3.23
N ILE A 15 9.75 -18.66 2.05
CA ILE A 15 9.11 -19.12 0.81
C ILE A 15 9.51 -20.57 0.49
N GLN A 16 10.78 -20.91 0.69
CA GLN A 16 11.31 -22.23 0.45
C GLN A 16 10.80 -23.26 1.45
N GLN A 17 10.90 -22.96 2.75
CA GLN A 17 10.47 -23.83 3.85
C GLN A 17 8.98 -24.14 3.81
N LYS A 18 8.15 -23.17 3.39
CA LYS A 18 6.70 -23.34 3.28
C LYS A 18 6.21 -23.80 1.91
N TYR A 19 7.11 -24.17 1.01
CA TYR A 19 6.80 -24.65 -0.35
C TYR A 19 5.91 -23.66 -1.15
N LEU A 20 6.17 -22.35 -1.00
CA LEU A 20 5.37 -21.29 -1.61
C LEU A 20 5.91 -20.78 -2.95
N GLN A 21 6.96 -21.39 -3.52
CA GLN A 21 7.64 -20.92 -4.73
C GLN A 21 6.73 -20.77 -5.96
N LYS A 22 5.65 -21.55 -6.02
CA LYS A 22 4.64 -21.46 -7.09
C LYS A 22 3.55 -20.42 -6.83
N LYS A 23 3.47 -19.88 -5.61
CA LYS A 23 2.43 -18.94 -5.18
C LYS A 23 2.96 -17.53 -4.89
N VAL A 24 4.25 -17.42 -4.56
CA VAL A 24 4.90 -16.15 -4.25
C VAL A 24 5.89 -15.79 -5.34
N HIS A 25 5.67 -14.65 -5.99
CA HIS A 25 6.50 -14.16 -7.08
C HIS A 25 7.24 -12.89 -6.66
N ILE A 26 8.57 -12.97 -6.60
CA ILE A 26 9.42 -11.83 -6.29
C ILE A 26 9.79 -11.14 -7.60
N LEU A 27 9.13 -10.03 -7.90
CA LEU A 27 9.23 -9.34 -9.19
C LEU A 27 10.38 -8.31 -9.25
N GLY A 28 11.07 -8.09 -8.12
CA GLY A 28 12.09 -7.05 -8.07
C GLY A 28 11.50 -5.64 -8.25
N TYR A 29 12.34 -4.71 -8.71
CA TYR A 29 11.92 -3.34 -8.98
C TYR A 29 11.09 -3.26 -10.26
N LEU A 30 9.90 -2.71 -10.16
CA LEU A 30 9.06 -2.35 -11.30
C LEU A 30 8.91 -0.82 -11.36
N SER A 31 8.92 -0.27 -12.55
CA SER A 31 8.78 1.17 -12.76
C SER A 31 7.55 1.51 -13.60
N GLY A 32 7.03 2.72 -13.40
CA GLY A 32 6.05 3.36 -14.26
C GLY A 32 4.89 2.45 -14.66
N LYS A 33 4.71 2.23 -15.95
CA LYS A 33 3.56 1.51 -16.52
C LYS A 33 3.41 0.07 -16.00
N SER A 34 4.50 -0.64 -15.75
CA SER A 34 4.45 -2.01 -15.23
C SER A 34 3.86 -2.06 -13.81
N LEU A 35 4.24 -1.10 -12.97
CA LEU A 35 3.72 -1.00 -11.61
C LEU A 35 2.22 -0.62 -11.62
N VAL A 36 1.82 0.34 -12.45
CA VAL A 36 0.40 0.71 -12.64
C VAL A 36 -0.42 -0.49 -13.10
N ASN A 37 0.07 -1.26 -14.07
CA ASN A 37 -0.63 -2.46 -14.54
C ASN A 37 -0.78 -3.50 -13.41
N LEU A 38 0.23 -3.65 -12.56
CA LEU A 38 0.17 -4.56 -11.42
C LEU A 38 -0.89 -4.11 -10.40
N TYR A 39 -0.95 -2.82 -10.06
CA TYR A 39 -1.99 -2.29 -9.18
C TYR A 39 -3.40 -2.52 -9.76
N ASN A 40 -3.59 -2.28 -11.06
CA ASN A 40 -4.88 -2.48 -11.72
C ASN A 40 -5.34 -3.95 -11.80
N LEU A 41 -4.42 -4.90 -11.72
CA LEU A 41 -4.72 -6.34 -11.75
C LEU A 41 -4.81 -6.97 -10.35
N ALA A 42 -4.40 -6.24 -9.32
CA ALA A 42 -4.34 -6.78 -7.97
C ALA A 42 -5.70 -6.72 -7.27
N GLU A 43 -6.09 -7.80 -6.60
CA GLU A 43 -7.25 -7.85 -5.71
C GLU A 43 -7.08 -6.94 -4.48
N ALA A 44 -5.85 -6.79 -4.01
CA ALA A 44 -5.49 -5.87 -2.93
C ALA A 44 -3.99 -5.52 -2.97
N PHE A 45 -3.68 -4.32 -2.52
CA PHE A 45 -2.31 -3.91 -2.20
C PHE A 45 -2.09 -3.98 -0.69
N VAL A 46 -1.06 -4.73 -0.27
CA VAL A 46 -0.74 -4.93 1.15
C VAL A 46 0.56 -4.22 1.50
N PHE A 47 0.51 -3.30 2.45
CA PHE A 47 1.64 -2.45 2.85
C PHE A 47 1.86 -2.48 4.37
N PRO A 48 2.50 -3.54 4.90
CA PRO A 48 2.73 -3.72 6.33
C PRO A 48 4.01 -3.03 6.82
N SER A 49 4.24 -1.80 6.40
CA SER A 49 5.42 -1.04 6.82
C SER A 49 5.34 -0.66 8.30
N VAL A 50 6.43 -0.84 9.03
CA VAL A 50 6.52 -0.50 10.46
C VAL A 50 6.70 1.01 10.65
N TYR A 51 7.38 1.67 9.72
CA TYR A 51 7.64 3.10 9.77
C TYR A 51 7.79 3.69 8.36
N GLU A 52 7.09 4.80 8.11
CA GLU A 52 7.15 5.55 6.87
C GLU A 52 7.15 7.05 7.16
N GLY A 53 7.84 7.83 6.33
CA GLY A 53 7.79 9.28 6.38
C GLY A 53 6.48 9.84 5.83
N PHE A 54 5.86 9.18 4.83
CA PHE A 54 4.60 9.58 4.21
C PHE A 54 3.73 8.40 3.83
N GLY A 55 4.15 7.56 2.89
CA GLY A 55 3.36 6.42 2.40
C GLY A 55 2.86 6.63 0.97
N ILE A 56 3.77 6.96 0.05
CA ILE A 56 3.44 7.13 -1.39
C ILE A 56 2.85 5.84 -1.99
N PRO A 57 3.37 4.61 -1.74
CA PRO A 57 2.84 3.41 -2.37
C PRO A 57 1.36 3.12 -2.11
N PRO A 58 0.80 3.30 -0.90
CA PRO A 58 -0.63 3.23 -0.68
C PRO A 58 -1.44 4.22 -1.53
N LEU A 59 -0.98 5.45 -1.71
CA LEU A 59 -1.64 6.43 -2.57
C LEU A 59 -1.60 6.03 -4.05
N GLU A 60 -0.48 5.50 -4.52
CA GLU A 60 -0.36 4.99 -5.90
C GLU A 60 -1.36 3.86 -6.15
N ALA A 61 -1.49 2.91 -5.22
CA ALA A 61 -2.47 1.85 -5.29
C ALA A 61 -3.90 2.40 -5.32
N MET A 62 -4.23 3.35 -4.45
CA MET A 62 -5.54 4.02 -4.42
C MET A 62 -5.84 4.77 -5.71
N MET A 63 -4.86 5.46 -6.32
CA MET A 63 -5.00 6.13 -7.61
C MET A 63 -5.34 5.16 -8.75
N CYS A 64 -4.88 3.92 -8.63
CA CYS A 64 -5.17 2.84 -9.58
C CYS A 64 -6.47 2.09 -9.25
N GLY A 65 -7.22 2.48 -8.21
CA GLY A 65 -8.42 1.79 -7.79
C GLY A 65 -8.19 0.45 -7.08
N CYS A 66 -6.97 0.17 -6.64
CA CYS A 66 -6.65 -1.05 -5.90
C CYS A 66 -7.04 -0.89 -4.42
N PRO A 67 -7.82 -1.81 -3.84
CA PRO A 67 -8.09 -1.81 -2.40
C PRO A 67 -6.81 -1.94 -1.58
N VAL A 68 -6.69 -1.19 -0.48
CA VAL A 68 -5.47 -1.11 0.31
C VAL A 68 -5.65 -1.74 1.69
N VAL A 69 -4.67 -2.57 2.06
CA VAL A 69 -4.42 -3.02 3.43
C VAL A 69 -3.10 -2.38 3.88
N ALA A 70 -3.11 -1.56 4.91
CA ALA A 70 -1.92 -0.84 5.33
C ALA A 70 -1.76 -0.83 6.85
N SER A 71 -0.54 -0.61 7.33
CA SER A 71 -0.28 -0.55 8.77
C SER A 71 -0.95 0.66 9.43
N TYR A 72 -1.29 0.52 10.70
CA TYR A 72 -1.76 1.66 11.50
C TYR A 72 -0.60 2.52 12.06
N SER A 73 0.63 2.32 11.56
CA SER A 73 1.85 2.93 12.10
C SER A 73 2.23 4.22 11.38
N SER A 74 2.90 5.12 12.11
CA SER A 74 3.48 6.40 11.65
C SER A 74 2.50 7.27 10.83
N SER A 75 2.88 7.74 9.65
CA SER A 75 2.08 8.60 8.78
C SER A 75 0.97 7.89 8.00
N ILE A 76 0.97 6.55 7.94
CA ILE A 76 0.04 5.78 7.10
C ILE A 76 -1.43 6.07 7.40
N PRO A 77 -1.92 6.08 8.68
CA PRO A 77 -3.32 6.37 8.97
C PRO A 77 -3.76 7.76 8.48
N GLU A 78 -2.89 8.75 8.55
CA GLU A 78 -3.16 10.11 8.05
C GLU A 78 -3.33 10.12 6.52
N VAL A 79 -2.48 9.39 5.83
CA VAL A 79 -2.49 9.33 4.36
C VAL A 79 -3.68 8.55 3.82
N VAL A 80 -3.97 7.38 4.38
CA VAL A 80 -5.04 6.52 3.86
C VAL A 80 -6.41 6.85 4.42
N GLY A 81 -6.50 7.50 5.58
CA GLY A 81 -7.77 7.82 6.23
C GLY A 81 -8.62 6.57 6.48
N ASP A 82 -9.90 6.64 6.11
CA ASP A 82 -10.87 5.54 6.20
C ASP A 82 -11.00 4.73 4.89
N SER A 83 -10.02 4.86 3.99
CA SER A 83 -10.01 4.27 2.65
C SER A 83 -9.19 2.98 2.54
N ALA A 84 -8.67 2.48 3.66
CA ALA A 84 -7.91 1.23 3.74
C ALA A 84 -8.33 0.41 4.95
N LEU A 85 -8.05 -0.90 4.93
CA LEU A 85 -8.07 -1.71 6.14
C LEU A 85 -6.74 -1.52 6.88
N LEU A 86 -6.82 -1.00 8.10
CA LEU A 86 -5.63 -0.81 8.93
C LEU A 86 -5.32 -2.08 9.72
N ILE A 87 -4.03 -2.45 9.73
CA ILE A 87 -3.54 -3.69 10.34
C ILE A 87 -2.33 -3.42 11.27
N ASP A 88 -2.10 -4.36 12.19
CA ASP A 88 -0.84 -4.45 12.90
C ASP A 88 0.23 -5.05 11.97
N PRO A 89 1.28 -4.28 11.61
CA PRO A 89 2.32 -4.77 10.70
C PRO A 89 3.16 -5.91 11.29
N LYS A 90 3.10 -6.13 12.60
CA LYS A 90 3.82 -7.20 13.30
C LYS A 90 2.97 -8.45 13.53
N SER A 91 1.67 -8.42 13.18
CA SER A 91 0.75 -9.54 13.32
C SER A 91 0.41 -10.15 11.96
N ALA A 92 0.98 -11.31 11.67
CA ALA A 92 0.64 -12.07 10.45
C ALA A 92 -0.86 -12.41 10.39
N GLU A 93 -1.49 -12.66 11.54
CA GLU A 93 -2.93 -12.92 11.63
C GLU A 93 -3.76 -11.69 11.26
N SER A 94 -3.39 -10.49 11.74
CA SER A 94 -4.03 -9.24 11.38
C SER A 94 -3.96 -8.99 9.88
N ILE A 95 -2.78 -9.19 9.28
CA ILE A 95 -2.56 -9.03 7.85
C ILE A 95 -3.42 -10.02 7.06
N ALA A 96 -3.34 -11.31 7.39
CA ALA A 96 -4.09 -12.37 6.70
C ALA A 96 -5.61 -12.16 6.80
N SER A 97 -6.11 -11.77 7.98
CA SER A 97 -7.52 -11.50 8.19
C SER A 97 -8.02 -10.34 7.31
N ALA A 98 -7.26 -9.25 7.22
CA ALA A 98 -7.60 -8.11 6.37
C ALA A 98 -7.60 -8.47 4.88
N MET A 99 -6.59 -9.23 4.42
CA MET A 99 -6.52 -9.72 3.04
C MET A 99 -7.75 -10.59 2.71
N LEU A 100 -8.09 -11.53 3.60
CA LEU A 100 -9.24 -12.42 3.41
C LEU A 100 -10.58 -11.66 3.39
N LYS A 101 -10.71 -10.57 4.15
CA LYS A 101 -11.92 -9.73 4.12
C LYS A 101 -12.12 -9.11 2.74
N ILE A 102 -11.09 -8.53 2.15
CA ILE A 102 -11.18 -7.92 0.80
C ILE A 102 -11.54 -8.98 -0.25
N ILE A 103 -10.90 -10.16 -0.19
CA ILE A 103 -11.11 -11.23 -1.18
C ILE A 103 -12.51 -11.83 -1.08
N LYS A 104 -13.10 -11.90 0.12
CA LYS A 104 -14.39 -12.57 0.37
C LYS A 104 -15.59 -11.62 0.33
N ASP A 105 -15.38 -10.33 0.47
CA ASP A 105 -16.40 -9.30 0.58
C ASP A 105 -16.23 -8.28 -0.56
N GLU A 106 -16.91 -8.55 -1.65
CA GLU A 106 -16.87 -7.72 -2.87
C GLU A 106 -17.41 -6.31 -2.60
N GLU A 107 -18.46 -6.20 -1.76
CA GLU A 107 -19.03 -4.89 -1.38
C GLU A 107 -18.01 -4.05 -0.61
N LEU A 108 -17.28 -4.68 0.33
CA LEU A 108 -16.20 -4.02 1.05
C LEU A 108 -15.07 -3.60 0.10
N ALA A 109 -14.65 -4.47 -0.81
CA ALA A 109 -13.60 -4.18 -1.79
C ALA A 109 -13.98 -2.98 -2.66
N GLU A 110 -15.20 -2.96 -3.22
CA GLU A 110 -15.71 -1.85 -4.01
C GLU A 110 -15.79 -0.55 -3.20
N LYS A 111 -16.27 -0.62 -1.97
CA LYS A 111 -16.33 0.53 -1.05
C LYS A 111 -14.95 1.13 -0.79
N LEU A 112 -13.94 0.27 -0.53
CA LEU A 112 -12.56 0.71 -0.30
C LEU A 112 -11.94 1.31 -1.57
N THR A 113 -12.20 0.71 -2.73
CA THR A 113 -11.79 1.24 -4.03
C THR A 113 -12.32 2.66 -4.23
N ASN A 114 -13.64 2.85 -4.08
CA ASN A 114 -14.28 4.15 -4.27
C ASN A 114 -13.77 5.21 -3.29
N LYS A 115 -13.60 4.85 -2.02
CA LYS A 115 -13.01 5.74 -1.01
C LYS A 115 -11.54 6.05 -1.32
N GLY A 116 -10.76 5.06 -1.74
CA GLY A 116 -9.34 5.22 -2.10
C GLY A 116 -9.15 6.24 -3.23
N LEU A 117 -9.94 6.12 -4.29
CA LEU A 117 -9.92 7.08 -5.40
C LEU A 117 -10.25 8.50 -4.95
N GLN A 118 -11.16 8.69 -3.99
CA GLN A 118 -11.48 10.01 -3.45
C GLN A 118 -10.40 10.52 -2.51
N GLN A 119 -9.84 9.66 -1.67
CA GLN A 119 -8.75 10.01 -0.76
C GLN A 119 -7.50 10.45 -1.53
N ALA A 120 -7.12 9.70 -2.55
CA ALA A 120 -5.94 10.00 -3.36
C ALA A 120 -6.01 11.36 -4.05
N LYS A 121 -7.19 11.82 -4.46
CA LYS A 121 -7.41 13.16 -5.05
C LYS A 121 -7.09 14.32 -4.11
N LYS A 122 -7.02 14.10 -2.80
CA LYS A 122 -6.66 15.15 -1.82
C LYS A 122 -5.17 15.50 -1.88
N PHE A 123 -4.33 14.64 -2.47
CA PHE A 123 -2.89 14.76 -2.54
C PHE A 123 -2.43 15.06 -3.96
N SER A 124 -1.61 16.09 -4.13
CA SER A 124 -0.94 16.38 -5.39
C SER A 124 0.36 17.16 -5.15
N TRP A 125 1.33 16.95 -5.99
CA TRP A 125 2.59 17.71 -5.95
C TRP A 125 2.37 19.20 -6.14
N GLU A 126 1.36 19.59 -6.95
CA GLU A 126 1.02 20.98 -7.18
C GLU A 126 0.49 21.64 -5.90
N LYS A 127 -0.39 20.97 -5.16
CA LYS A 127 -0.91 21.45 -3.88
C LYS A 127 0.23 21.60 -2.86
N SER A 128 1.05 20.56 -2.70
CA SER A 128 2.16 20.56 -1.75
C SER A 128 3.17 21.68 -2.05
N SER A 129 3.50 21.89 -3.34
CA SER A 129 4.43 22.97 -3.73
C SER A 129 3.85 24.36 -3.50
N LYS A 130 2.55 24.55 -3.73
CA LYS A 130 1.88 25.84 -3.44
C LYS A 130 1.84 26.14 -1.93
N GLU A 131 1.53 25.15 -1.11
CA GLU A 131 1.51 25.29 0.34
C GLU A 131 2.92 25.63 0.87
N LEU A 132 3.94 24.93 0.41
CA LEU A 132 5.33 25.20 0.77
C LEU A 132 5.75 26.63 0.38
N LEU A 133 5.42 27.05 -0.85
CA LEU A 133 5.72 28.40 -1.31
C LEU A 133 5.02 29.48 -0.47
N ASN A 134 3.78 29.25 -0.05
CA ASN A 134 3.06 30.18 0.82
C ASN A 134 3.72 30.31 2.19
N ILE A 135 4.21 29.21 2.77
CA ILE A 135 4.97 29.24 4.02
C ILE A 135 6.22 30.10 3.86
N PHE A 136 7.01 29.90 2.81
CA PHE A 136 8.20 30.71 2.55
C PHE A 136 7.91 32.19 2.34
N LYS A 137 6.77 32.55 1.77
CA LYS A 137 6.37 33.95 1.59
C LYS A 137 5.85 34.62 2.87
N SER A 138 5.51 33.84 3.89
CA SER A 138 5.01 34.33 5.18
C SER A 138 6.11 34.51 6.23
N LEU A 139 7.33 34.07 5.94
CA LEU A 139 8.55 34.27 6.74
C LEU A 139 9.21 35.59 6.43
#